data_dab100cb7a03dd810cc0d83b68c0c318
#
_entry.id   dab100cb7a03dd810cc0d83b68c0c318
#
_cell.length_a   1.000
_cell.length_b   1.000
_cell.length_c   1.000
_cell.angle_alpha   90.00
_cell.angle_beta   90.00
_cell.angle_gamma   90.00
#
_symmetry.space_group_name_H-M   'P 1'
#
loop_
_entity.id
_entity.type
_entity.pdbx_description
1 polymer ?
#
loop_
_entity_poly.entity_id
_entity_poly.type
_entity_poly.pdbx_seq_one_letter_code
_entity_poly.pdbx_strand_id
1 'polypeptide(L)'
;MKPNRKPKYLSPSALACWERDPDEYYLRYICPVRKPRDPQTDPMAVGSAFDALVKNRINVELHGYEATKATEYALCQLVADQCEGHTLPDALEIACILFEQYIECGAYRNLMDVVHLSTRDVRMEFTVTETIGGVPLLGKPDLHFNTPKNCEVICDWKVSGSVSTAGVSPQQGYARALDVHGSRTHGKAHKKFDPVDHVSGLVVNGWKMNESTDYWADQLATYAWALGHWVGCEDWVARIEQIAVRPGYRAKCVVHQSTVDCDYQHRLLDRYQECWNAVESNHIWKSLSKEESVARGDMLYTRLMMPDDLSSLSAGGDFEVNWNGL
;
A
#
# COMPACT_ATOMS: atom_id res chain seq x y z
N MET A 1 12.93 31.42 4.66
CA MET A 1 12.27 30.11 4.87
C MET A 1 13.32 29.02 5.08
N LYS A 2 12.98 27.96 5.84
CA LYS A 2 13.83 26.76 5.88
C LYS A 2 13.79 26.10 4.49
N PRO A 3 14.91 25.49 4.01
CA PRO A 3 14.90 24.81 2.73
C PRO A 3 13.95 23.61 2.75
N ASN A 4 13.35 23.32 1.60
CA ASN A 4 12.56 22.13 1.41
C ASN A 4 13.37 20.87 1.76
N ARG A 5 12.70 19.87 2.31
CA ARG A 5 13.33 18.57 2.56
C ARG A 5 13.36 17.78 1.26
N LYS A 6 14.38 16.99 1.10
CA LYS A 6 14.47 16.02 0.04
C LYS A 6 14.25 14.63 0.65
N PRO A 7 13.23 13.87 0.21
CA PRO A 7 13.08 12.50 0.65
C PRO A 7 14.31 11.68 0.22
N LYS A 8 14.71 10.73 1.06
CA LYS A 8 15.83 9.83 0.74
C LYS A 8 15.43 8.74 -0.25
N TYR A 9 14.17 8.37 -0.24
CA TYR A 9 13.60 7.26 -1.00
C TYR A 9 12.17 7.61 -1.42
N LEU A 10 11.69 6.97 -2.48
CA LEU A 10 10.27 6.86 -2.78
C LEU A 10 9.77 5.48 -2.33
N SER A 11 8.56 5.44 -1.81
CA SER A 11 7.81 4.21 -1.52
C SER A 11 6.55 4.16 -2.39
N PRO A 12 5.90 2.99 -2.53
CA PRO A 12 4.62 2.89 -3.24
C PRO A 12 3.57 3.86 -2.73
N SER A 13 3.47 4.04 -1.41
CA SER A 13 2.54 4.99 -0.81
C SER A 13 2.90 6.46 -1.08
N ALA A 14 4.19 6.77 -1.20
CA ALA A 14 4.65 8.11 -1.56
C ALA A 14 4.30 8.44 -3.02
N LEU A 15 4.52 7.49 -3.96
CA LEU A 15 4.13 7.63 -5.36
C LEU A 15 2.61 7.83 -5.48
N ALA A 16 1.83 6.94 -4.89
CA ALA A 16 0.36 7.03 -4.91
C ALA A 16 -0.16 8.34 -4.29
N CYS A 17 0.52 8.86 -3.26
CA CYS A 17 0.19 10.16 -2.68
C CYS A 17 0.44 11.29 -3.68
N TRP A 18 1.60 11.30 -4.35
CA TRP A 18 1.96 12.32 -5.33
C TRP A 18 1.00 12.36 -6.53
N GLU A 19 0.62 11.19 -7.04
CA GLU A 19 -0.29 11.08 -8.18
C GLU A 19 -1.71 11.53 -7.85
N ARG A 20 -2.17 11.22 -6.64
CA ARG A 20 -3.51 11.56 -6.18
C ARG A 20 -3.64 13.00 -5.72
N ASP A 21 -2.69 13.47 -4.92
CA ASP A 21 -2.71 14.76 -4.24
C ASP A 21 -1.29 15.29 -4.03
N PRO A 22 -0.76 16.08 -5.00
CA PRO A 22 0.56 16.68 -4.89
C PRO A 22 0.71 17.67 -3.72
N ASP A 23 -0.38 18.32 -3.26
CA ASP A 23 -0.36 19.19 -2.09
C ASP A 23 -0.08 18.38 -0.82
N GLU A 24 -0.80 17.25 -0.65
CA GLU A 24 -0.59 16.35 0.47
C GLU A 24 0.81 15.70 0.41
N TYR A 25 1.28 15.33 -0.80
CA TYR A 25 2.63 14.84 -0.99
C TYR A 25 3.68 15.87 -0.54
N TYR A 26 3.52 17.14 -0.96
CA TYR A 26 4.42 18.23 -0.53
C TYR A 26 4.44 18.35 1.00
N LEU A 27 3.28 18.43 1.63
CA LEU A 27 3.17 18.58 3.09
C LEU A 27 3.78 17.42 3.87
N ARG A 28 3.67 16.20 3.36
CA ARG A 28 4.19 15.00 4.05
C ARG A 28 5.67 14.77 3.81
N TYR A 29 6.16 15.00 2.60
CA TYR A 29 7.49 14.53 2.20
C TYR A 29 8.48 15.65 1.91
N ILE A 30 8.04 16.80 1.44
CA ILE A 30 8.90 17.90 0.93
C ILE A 30 8.95 19.09 1.89
N CYS A 31 7.82 19.46 2.48
CA CYS A 31 7.70 20.64 3.34
C CYS A 31 8.74 20.60 4.49
N PRO A 32 9.40 21.75 4.82
CA PRO A 32 10.38 21.82 5.92
C PRO A 32 9.83 21.33 7.26
N VAL A 33 8.55 21.56 7.50
CA VAL A 33 7.81 21.05 8.66
C VAL A 33 6.85 19.98 8.17
N ARG A 34 6.90 18.79 8.75
CA ARG A 34 5.99 17.71 8.39
C ARG A 34 4.58 18.00 8.91
N LYS A 35 3.59 17.86 8.05
CA LYS A 35 2.22 17.70 8.50
C LYS A 35 2.14 16.51 9.47
N PRO A 36 1.46 16.63 10.61
CA PRO A 36 1.17 15.48 11.46
C PRO A 36 0.52 14.35 10.65
N ARG A 37 0.78 13.12 11.06
CA ARG A 37 0.15 11.95 10.43
C ARG A 37 -1.34 12.00 10.72
N ASP A 38 -2.16 11.80 9.69
CA ASP A 38 -3.59 11.66 9.91
C ASP A 38 -3.87 10.40 10.74
N PRO A 39 -4.87 10.43 11.63
CA PRO A 39 -5.29 9.26 12.38
C PRO A 39 -5.62 8.09 11.46
N GLN A 40 -5.39 6.88 11.92
CA GLN A 40 -5.86 5.71 11.19
C GLN A 40 -7.39 5.65 11.21
N THR A 41 -7.98 5.29 10.08
CA THR A 41 -9.39 4.90 10.06
C THR A 41 -9.59 3.53 10.71
N ASP A 42 -10.78 3.23 11.21
CA ASP A 42 -11.09 1.94 11.84
C ASP A 42 -10.69 0.73 10.97
N PRO A 43 -10.97 0.69 9.66
CA PRO A 43 -10.50 -0.39 8.80
C PRO A 43 -8.98 -0.52 8.73
N MET A 44 -8.25 0.60 8.76
CA MET A 44 -6.77 0.57 8.77
C MET A 44 -6.24 0.06 10.11
N ALA A 45 -6.87 0.44 11.23
CA ALA A 45 -6.51 -0.03 12.56
C ALA A 45 -6.73 -1.54 12.68
N VAL A 46 -7.87 -2.06 12.20
CA VAL A 46 -8.14 -3.50 12.14
C VAL A 46 -7.11 -4.23 11.30
N GLY A 47 -6.74 -3.68 10.13
CA GLY A 47 -5.71 -4.27 9.28
C GLY A 47 -4.34 -4.34 9.98
N SER A 48 -3.93 -3.26 10.65
CA SER A 48 -2.67 -3.21 11.41
C SER A 48 -2.65 -4.19 12.58
N ALA A 49 -3.77 -4.31 13.30
CA ALA A 49 -3.90 -5.26 14.41
C ALA A 49 -3.88 -6.71 13.93
N PHE A 50 -4.59 -7.02 12.85
CA PHE A 50 -4.58 -8.35 12.23
C PHE A 50 -3.17 -8.75 11.77
N ASP A 51 -2.48 -7.84 11.09
CA ASP A 51 -1.13 -8.06 10.60
C ASP A 51 -0.14 -8.37 11.74
N ALA A 52 -0.24 -7.62 12.85
CA ALA A 52 0.55 -7.88 14.05
C ALA A 52 0.29 -9.27 14.65
N LEU A 53 -0.99 -9.70 14.72
CA LEU A 53 -1.36 -11.02 15.23
C LEU A 53 -0.78 -12.15 14.38
N VAL A 54 -0.90 -12.04 13.05
CA VAL A 54 -0.38 -13.05 12.12
C VAL A 54 1.14 -13.15 12.24
N LYS A 55 1.84 -12.03 12.18
CA LYS A 55 3.31 -11.99 12.25
C LYS A 55 3.84 -12.51 13.58
N ASN A 56 3.17 -12.16 14.68
CA ASN A 56 3.52 -12.73 15.98
C ASN A 56 3.34 -14.25 16.01
N ARG A 57 2.24 -14.75 15.48
CA ARG A 57 1.99 -16.21 15.42
C ARG A 57 3.02 -16.94 14.57
N ILE A 58 3.40 -16.39 13.41
CA ILE A 58 4.47 -16.96 12.57
C ILE A 58 5.80 -16.99 13.33
N ASN A 59 6.16 -15.91 14.02
CA ASN A 59 7.37 -15.85 14.83
C ASN A 59 7.38 -16.94 15.92
N VAL A 60 6.27 -17.12 16.63
CA VAL A 60 6.15 -18.16 17.66
C VAL A 60 6.34 -19.56 17.06
N GLU A 61 5.79 -19.84 15.89
CA GLU A 61 5.91 -21.15 15.24
C GLU A 61 7.31 -21.41 14.69
N LEU A 62 7.99 -20.37 14.19
CA LEU A 62 9.35 -20.51 13.64
C LEU A 62 10.45 -20.53 14.70
N HIS A 63 10.29 -19.76 15.77
CA HIS A 63 11.38 -19.49 16.73
C HIS A 63 11.05 -19.87 18.18
N GLY A 64 9.83 -20.28 18.46
CA GLY A 64 9.34 -20.57 19.81
C GLY A 64 8.94 -19.33 20.60
N TYR A 65 8.12 -19.53 21.64
CA TYR A 65 7.51 -18.44 22.41
C TYR A 65 8.55 -17.54 23.09
N GLU A 66 9.53 -18.11 23.75
CA GLU A 66 10.51 -17.35 24.53
C GLU A 66 11.39 -16.44 23.64
N ALA A 67 11.73 -16.90 22.43
CA ALA A 67 12.50 -16.09 21.48
C ALA A 67 11.68 -14.93 20.89
N THR A 68 10.36 -15.03 20.91
CA THR A 68 9.46 -14.03 20.27
C THR A 68 8.83 -13.07 21.25
N LYS A 69 9.01 -13.25 22.55
CA LYS A 69 8.40 -12.43 23.60
C LYS A 69 8.67 -10.92 23.44
N ALA A 70 9.90 -10.57 23.12
CA ALA A 70 10.28 -9.18 22.85
C ALA A 70 9.62 -8.65 21.55
N THR A 71 9.50 -9.51 20.54
CA THR A 71 8.87 -9.19 19.24
C THR A 71 7.37 -9.01 19.42
N GLU A 72 6.71 -9.86 20.21
CA GLU A 72 5.30 -9.71 20.57
C GLU A 72 5.02 -8.36 21.22
N TYR A 73 5.83 -7.99 22.21
CA TYR A 73 5.73 -6.70 22.85
C TYR A 73 5.91 -5.54 21.86
N ALA A 74 6.92 -5.64 20.98
CA ALA A 74 7.18 -4.63 19.95
C ALA A 74 6.02 -4.51 18.95
N LEU A 75 5.42 -5.63 18.54
CA LEU A 75 4.25 -5.64 17.66
C LEU A 75 3.01 -5.03 18.35
N CYS A 76 2.78 -5.36 19.62
CA CYS A 76 1.71 -4.76 20.40
C CYS A 76 1.90 -3.24 20.56
N GLN A 77 3.12 -2.78 20.81
CA GLN A 77 3.43 -1.35 20.85
C GLN A 77 3.23 -0.70 19.49
N LEU A 78 3.66 -1.34 18.39
CA LEU A 78 3.46 -0.84 17.04
C LEU A 78 1.97 -0.64 16.72
N VAL A 79 1.12 -1.59 17.12
CA VAL A 79 -0.33 -1.47 16.95
C VAL A 79 -0.88 -0.32 17.80
N ALA A 80 -0.45 -0.23 19.07
CA ALA A 80 -0.87 0.84 19.97
C ALA A 80 -0.43 2.23 19.46
N ASP A 81 0.77 2.33 18.89
CA ASP A 81 1.29 3.57 18.34
C ASP A 81 0.61 3.98 17.01
N GLN A 82 0.05 3.01 16.29
CA GLN A 82 -0.62 3.25 15.02
C GLN A 82 -2.11 3.50 15.15
N CYS A 83 -2.76 2.93 16.18
CA CYS A 83 -4.17 3.09 16.45
C CYS A 83 -4.39 4.23 17.45
N GLU A 84 -5.43 5.01 17.25
CA GLU A 84 -5.87 5.95 18.29
C GLU A 84 -6.41 5.18 19.51
N GLY A 85 -6.17 5.71 20.71
CA GLY A 85 -6.51 5.01 21.95
C GLY A 85 -7.98 4.64 22.10
N HIS A 86 -8.89 5.36 21.41
CA HIS A 86 -10.32 5.06 21.42
C HIS A 86 -10.75 4.01 20.39
N THR A 87 -9.97 3.80 19.33
CA THR A 87 -10.27 2.79 18.28
C THR A 87 -9.54 1.47 18.52
N LEU A 88 -8.49 1.48 19.32
CA LEU A 88 -7.64 0.32 19.56
C LEU A 88 -8.39 -0.91 20.13
N PRO A 89 -9.26 -0.80 21.15
CA PRO A 89 -9.96 -1.96 21.69
C PRO A 89 -10.84 -2.66 20.65
N ASP A 90 -11.65 -1.89 19.92
CA ASP A 90 -12.55 -2.41 18.89
C ASP A 90 -11.76 -3.01 17.72
N ALA A 91 -10.66 -2.36 17.32
CA ALA A 91 -9.79 -2.86 16.28
C ALA A 91 -9.14 -4.19 16.64
N LEU A 92 -8.68 -4.35 17.87
CA LEU A 92 -8.12 -5.60 18.37
C LEU A 92 -9.16 -6.71 18.46
N GLU A 93 -10.37 -6.43 18.96
CA GLU A 93 -11.46 -7.42 19.03
C GLU A 93 -11.80 -7.95 17.63
N ILE A 94 -12.02 -7.06 16.68
CA ILE A 94 -12.31 -7.44 15.29
C ILE A 94 -11.13 -8.21 14.69
N ALA A 95 -9.90 -7.75 14.90
CA ALA A 95 -8.71 -8.42 14.37
C ALA A 95 -8.53 -9.83 14.94
N CYS A 96 -8.82 -10.06 16.22
CA CYS A 96 -8.80 -11.39 16.84
C CYS A 96 -9.82 -12.33 16.19
N ILE A 97 -11.06 -11.86 15.99
CA ILE A 97 -12.11 -12.64 15.32
C ILE A 97 -11.68 -13.01 13.90
N LEU A 98 -11.09 -12.06 13.16
CA LEU A 98 -10.60 -12.30 11.80
C LEU A 98 -9.46 -13.31 11.77
N PHE A 99 -8.55 -13.18 12.72
CA PHE A 99 -7.40 -14.07 12.83
C PHE A 99 -7.84 -15.51 13.16
N GLU A 100 -8.79 -15.69 14.08
CA GLU A 100 -9.39 -17.01 14.34
C GLU A 100 -10.01 -17.61 13.06
N GLN A 101 -10.77 -16.82 12.31
CA GLN A 101 -11.39 -17.28 11.07
C GLN A 101 -10.36 -17.57 9.97
N TYR A 102 -9.26 -16.82 9.93
CA TYR A 102 -8.12 -17.07 9.03
C TYR A 102 -7.45 -18.43 9.34
N ILE A 103 -7.35 -18.78 10.61
CA ILE A 103 -6.88 -20.11 11.03
C ILE A 103 -7.92 -21.20 10.69
N GLU A 104 -9.19 -21.00 11.04
CA GLU A 104 -10.26 -21.98 10.85
C GLU A 104 -10.50 -22.33 9.38
N CYS A 105 -10.39 -21.37 8.47
CA CYS A 105 -10.55 -21.62 7.04
C CYS A 105 -9.36 -22.34 6.40
N GLY A 106 -8.28 -22.57 7.16
CA GLY A 106 -7.08 -23.27 6.71
C GLY A 106 -6.08 -22.43 5.92
N ALA A 107 -6.35 -21.14 5.68
CA ALA A 107 -5.45 -20.26 4.93
C ALA A 107 -4.12 -20.09 5.67
N TYR A 108 -4.14 -19.87 6.97
CA TYR A 108 -2.93 -19.80 7.80
C TYR A 108 -2.10 -21.08 7.72
N ARG A 109 -2.73 -22.26 7.85
CA ARG A 109 -2.04 -23.55 7.71
C ARG A 109 -1.38 -23.69 6.35
N ASN A 110 -2.12 -23.36 5.29
CA ASN A 110 -1.61 -23.40 3.93
C ASN A 110 -0.37 -22.49 3.73
N LEU A 111 -0.35 -21.32 4.38
CA LEU A 111 0.81 -20.46 4.39
C LEU A 111 1.98 -21.12 5.12
N MET A 112 1.75 -21.63 6.34
CA MET A 112 2.81 -22.23 7.17
C MET A 112 3.37 -23.49 6.56
N ASP A 113 2.56 -24.32 5.89
CA ASP A 113 3.03 -25.49 5.16
C ASP A 113 4.10 -25.13 4.09
N VAL A 114 3.97 -23.96 3.45
CA VAL A 114 4.95 -23.49 2.48
C VAL A 114 6.13 -22.80 3.16
N VAL A 115 5.88 -22.02 4.20
CA VAL A 115 6.92 -21.33 4.99
C VAL A 115 7.88 -22.31 5.64
N HIS A 116 7.38 -23.39 6.23
CA HIS A 116 8.23 -24.45 6.82
C HIS A 116 9.11 -25.20 5.80
N LEU A 117 8.72 -25.18 4.55
CA LEU A 117 9.51 -25.73 3.46
C LEU A 117 10.55 -24.73 2.91
N SER A 118 10.60 -23.52 3.44
CA SER A 118 11.53 -22.51 2.96
C SER A 118 12.98 -23.00 3.05
N THR A 119 13.73 -22.75 2.00
CA THR A 119 15.16 -23.11 1.91
C THR A 119 16.09 -22.00 2.38
N ARG A 120 15.55 -20.83 2.69
CA ARG A 120 16.26 -19.65 3.19
C ARG A 120 15.55 -19.06 4.39
N ASP A 121 16.19 -18.09 5.03
CA ASP A 121 15.58 -17.37 6.16
C ASP A 121 14.27 -16.73 5.78
N VAL A 122 13.25 -16.98 6.60
CA VAL A 122 11.98 -16.30 6.52
C VAL A 122 12.12 -14.92 7.14
N ARG A 123 11.80 -13.87 6.40
CA ARG A 123 11.94 -12.48 6.85
C ARG A 123 10.58 -11.79 6.91
N MET A 124 10.33 -11.05 7.98
CA MET A 124 9.10 -10.27 8.19
C MET A 124 9.42 -8.83 8.56
N GLU A 125 8.59 -7.89 8.14
CA GLU A 125 8.64 -6.48 8.52
C GLU A 125 10.04 -5.83 8.38
N PHE A 126 10.79 -6.22 7.37
CA PHE A 126 12.12 -5.68 7.16
C PHE A 126 12.11 -4.57 6.11
N THR A 127 12.91 -3.55 6.35
CA THR A 127 13.08 -2.46 5.38
C THR A 127 14.17 -2.84 4.38
N VAL A 128 13.86 -2.69 3.11
CA VAL A 128 14.81 -2.89 2.02
C VAL A 128 14.82 -1.67 1.11
N THR A 129 16.01 -1.30 0.65
CA THR A 129 16.20 -0.14 -0.23
C THR A 129 17.11 -0.50 -1.38
N GLU A 130 16.76 -0.02 -2.57
CA GLU A 130 17.55 -0.21 -3.78
C GLU A 130 17.39 0.99 -4.72
N THR A 131 18.36 1.21 -5.61
CA THR A 131 18.27 2.27 -6.62
C THR A 131 17.96 1.64 -7.98
N ILE A 132 16.75 1.86 -8.47
CA ILE A 132 16.24 1.28 -9.70
C ILE A 132 16.00 2.39 -10.73
N GLY A 133 16.64 2.27 -11.88
CA GLY A 133 16.51 3.29 -12.94
C GLY A 133 16.87 4.71 -12.50
N GLY A 134 17.79 4.86 -11.54
CA GLY A 134 18.19 6.15 -10.95
C GLY A 134 17.28 6.65 -9.82
N VAL A 135 16.23 5.91 -9.47
CA VAL A 135 15.30 6.26 -8.39
C VAL A 135 15.63 5.44 -7.14
N PRO A 136 15.92 6.07 -6.00
CA PRO A 136 16.06 5.37 -4.74
C PRO A 136 14.67 4.94 -4.22
N LEU A 137 14.45 3.63 -4.15
CA LEU A 137 13.19 3.03 -3.71
C LEU A 137 13.30 2.45 -2.30
N LEU A 138 12.19 2.40 -1.61
CA LEU A 138 12.05 1.76 -0.31
C LEU A 138 10.86 0.81 -0.34
N GLY A 139 11.11 -0.44 0.04
CA GLY A 139 10.13 -1.48 0.26
C GLY A 139 10.10 -1.94 1.71
N LYS A 140 8.93 -2.39 2.15
CA LYS A 140 8.76 -3.04 3.46
C LYS A 140 7.81 -4.22 3.29
N PRO A 141 8.33 -5.38 2.79
CA PRO A 141 7.53 -6.58 2.64
C PRO A 141 7.00 -7.08 3.99
N ASP A 142 5.76 -7.53 4.01
CA ASP A 142 5.16 -8.13 5.20
C ASP A 142 5.83 -9.45 5.54
N LEU A 143 5.99 -10.32 4.53
CA LEU A 143 6.66 -11.62 4.66
C LEU A 143 7.37 -11.96 3.36
N HIS A 144 8.59 -12.48 3.47
CA HIS A 144 9.40 -12.95 2.36
C HIS A 144 10.05 -14.31 2.68
N PHE A 145 9.99 -15.24 1.77
CA PHE A 145 10.58 -16.57 1.89
C PHE A 145 10.80 -17.22 0.52
N ASN A 146 11.55 -18.33 0.48
CA ASN A 146 11.82 -19.09 -0.73
C ASN A 146 11.16 -20.47 -0.69
N THR A 147 10.55 -20.88 -1.79
CA THR A 147 10.05 -22.25 -1.93
C THR A 147 11.20 -23.24 -2.11
N PRO A 148 10.97 -24.58 -1.95
CA PRO A 148 11.97 -25.61 -2.25
C PRO A 148 12.50 -25.59 -3.70
N LYS A 149 11.73 -25.01 -4.63
CA LYS A 149 12.14 -24.82 -6.02
C LYS A 149 12.92 -23.53 -6.24
N ASN A 150 13.37 -22.88 -5.17
CA ASN A 150 14.07 -21.60 -5.17
C ASN A 150 13.28 -20.45 -5.82
N CYS A 151 11.97 -20.54 -5.82
CA CYS A 151 11.12 -19.43 -6.24
C CYS A 151 10.90 -18.50 -5.04
N GLU A 152 11.18 -17.23 -5.20
CA GLU A 152 10.95 -16.23 -4.16
C GLU A 152 9.47 -15.89 -4.05
N VAL A 153 8.98 -15.80 -2.80
CA VAL A 153 7.60 -15.44 -2.48
C VAL A 153 7.60 -14.18 -1.64
N ILE A 154 6.91 -13.17 -2.13
CA ILE A 154 6.62 -11.94 -1.40
C ILE A 154 5.15 -12.01 -1.01
N CYS A 155 4.88 -12.15 0.29
CA CYS A 155 3.53 -12.27 0.82
C CYS A 155 3.09 -10.94 1.44
N ASP A 156 1.82 -10.63 1.27
CA ASP A 156 1.20 -9.41 1.77
C ASP A 156 -0.25 -9.70 2.18
N TRP A 157 -0.66 -9.23 3.36
CA TRP A 157 -2.02 -9.38 3.86
C TRP A 157 -2.88 -8.16 3.52
N LYS A 158 -4.04 -8.42 2.96
CA LYS A 158 -5.04 -7.40 2.61
C LYS A 158 -6.33 -7.64 3.36
N VAL A 159 -6.51 -6.88 4.42
CA VAL A 159 -7.70 -6.95 5.26
C VAL A 159 -8.67 -5.84 4.92
N SER A 160 -9.90 -6.22 4.62
CA SER A 160 -10.99 -5.27 4.44
C SER A 160 -11.86 -5.28 5.70
N GLY A 161 -11.79 -4.22 6.49
CA GLY A 161 -12.58 -4.07 7.74
C GLY A 161 -14.09 -3.98 7.51
N SER A 162 -14.54 -3.72 6.28
CA SER A 162 -15.91 -3.89 5.85
C SER A 162 -15.95 -4.27 4.38
N VAL A 163 -16.64 -5.34 4.06
CA VAL A 163 -17.00 -5.64 2.68
C VAL A 163 -18.25 -4.85 2.37
N SER A 164 -18.20 -4.02 1.33
CA SER A 164 -19.41 -3.35 0.87
C SER A 164 -20.49 -4.41 0.58
N THR A 165 -21.73 -4.07 0.89
CA THR A 165 -22.90 -4.90 0.56
C THR A 165 -23.02 -5.15 -0.95
N ALA A 166 -22.37 -4.34 -1.77
CA ALA A 166 -22.23 -4.55 -3.21
C ALA A 166 -21.39 -5.79 -3.59
N GLY A 167 -20.85 -6.50 -2.58
CA GLY A 167 -20.39 -7.86 -2.75
C GLY A 167 -19.17 -8.02 -3.62
N VAL A 168 -18.18 -7.16 -3.45
CA VAL A 168 -16.87 -7.48 -3.99
C VAL A 168 -16.32 -8.65 -3.15
N SER A 169 -16.71 -9.84 -3.57
CA SER A 169 -16.03 -11.05 -3.11
C SER A 169 -14.57 -10.92 -3.51
N PRO A 170 -13.60 -11.34 -2.68
CA PRO A 170 -12.23 -11.48 -3.12
C PRO A 170 -12.09 -12.19 -4.48
N GLN A 171 -13.01 -13.10 -4.79
CA GLN A 171 -13.08 -13.78 -6.08
C GLN A 171 -13.59 -12.94 -7.25
N GLN A 172 -14.13 -11.76 -7.01
CA GLN A 172 -14.64 -10.87 -8.06
C GLN A 172 -13.62 -9.83 -8.53
N GLY A 173 -12.41 -9.85 -7.96
CA GLY A 173 -11.32 -8.93 -8.32
C GLY A 173 -10.60 -9.27 -9.63
N TYR A 174 -11.04 -10.29 -10.38
CA TYR A 174 -10.34 -10.74 -11.58
C TYR A 174 -11.02 -10.25 -12.85
N ALA A 175 -10.24 -9.64 -13.73
CA ALA A 175 -10.61 -9.43 -15.12
C ALA A 175 -9.62 -10.22 -16.00
N ARG A 176 -10.11 -11.01 -16.93
CA ARG A 176 -9.25 -11.65 -17.91
C ARG A 176 -8.64 -10.59 -18.82
N ALA A 177 -7.35 -10.69 -19.07
CA ALA A 177 -6.78 -10.03 -20.22
C ALA A 177 -7.63 -10.42 -21.43
N LEU A 178 -8.09 -9.44 -22.20
CA LEU A 178 -8.86 -9.74 -23.39
C LEU A 178 -8.02 -10.65 -24.27
N ASP A 179 -8.56 -11.82 -24.59
CA ASP A 179 -8.04 -12.55 -25.72
C ASP A 179 -8.29 -11.75 -27.00
N VAL A 180 -7.63 -12.14 -28.08
CA VAL A 180 -7.70 -11.50 -29.41
C VAL A 180 -9.16 -11.36 -29.90
N HIS A 181 -10.10 -12.02 -29.26
CA HIS A 181 -11.51 -12.06 -29.63
C HIS A 181 -12.43 -11.30 -28.65
N GLY A 182 -11.88 -10.67 -27.62
CA GLY A 182 -12.67 -9.94 -26.63
C GLY A 182 -13.57 -10.82 -25.78
N SER A 183 -13.27 -12.11 -25.70
CA SER A 183 -14.04 -13.09 -24.94
C SER A 183 -13.85 -12.93 -23.45
N ARG A 184 -14.93 -13.01 -22.72
CA ARG A 184 -14.98 -12.92 -21.26
C ARG A 184 -15.32 -14.24 -20.67
N THR A 185 -14.69 -14.53 -19.59
CA THR A 185 -14.84 -15.84 -19.01
C THR A 185 -15.22 -15.82 -17.55
N HIS A 186 -15.53 -14.70 -16.95
CA HIS A 186 -15.95 -14.73 -15.56
C HIS A 186 -17.31 -14.13 -15.33
N GLY A 187 -18.21 -15.03 -14.88
CA GLY A 187 -19.46 -14.76 -14.21
C GLY A 187 -20.38 -13.79 -14.94
N LYS A 188 -21.46 -13.46 -14.35
CA LYS A 188 -22.51 -12.54 -14.80
C LYS A 188 -22.04 -11.10 -15.09
N ALA A 189 -20.83 -10.91 -15.54
CA ALA A 189 -20.30 -9.61 -15.88
C ALA A 189 -20.89 -9.12 -17.20
N HIS A 190 -21.98 -8.45 -17.09
CA HIS A 190 -22.66 -7.78 -18.20
C HIS A 190 -22.01 -6.45 -18.62
N LYS A 191 -20.96 -6.02 -17.96
CA LYS A 191 -20.26 -4.81 -18.36
C LYS A 191 -19.17 -5.14 -19.37
N LYS A 192 -19.20 -4.46 -20.49
CA LYS A 192 -18.03 -4.38 -21.38
C LYS A 192 -16.93 -3.72 -20.58
N PHE A 193 -15.86 -4.43 -20.29
CA PHE A 193 -14.65 -3.78 -19.87
C PHE A 193 -14.03 -3.17 -21.12
N ASP A 194 -13.79 -1.89 -21.09
CA ASP A 194 -12.91 -1.28 -22.07
C ASP A 194 -11.54 -1.90 -21.92
N PRO A 195 -10.94 -2.30 -23.02
CA PRO A 195 -9.92 -3.36 -23.00
C PRO A 195 -8.59 -2.98 -22.39
N VAL A 196 -8.24 -1.76 -22.22
CA VAL A 196 -6.80 -1.43 -22.16
C VAL A 196 -6.41 -0.57 -20.99
N ASP A 197 -7.24 0.35 -20.53
CA ASP A 197 -6.75 1.40 -19.64
C ASP A 197 -6.95 1.13 -18.13
N HIS A 198 -7.63 0.06 -17.78
CA HIS A 198 -8.09 -0.17 -16.40
C HIS A 198 -7.73 -1.55 -15.84
N VAL A 199 -6.64 -2.14 -16.30
CA VAL A 199 -6.27 -3.47 -15.85
C VAL A 199 -5.11 -3.38 -14.88
N SER A 200 -5.32 -3.91 -13.67
CA SER A 200 -4.28 -4.07 -12.67
C SER A 200 -3.03 -4.76 -13.23
N GLY A 201 -1.88 -4.38 -12.71
CA GLY A 201 -0.63 -5.08 -13.00
C GLY A 201 -0.56 -6.51 -12.46
N LEU A 202 -1.46 -6.91 -11.56
CA LEU A 202 -1.48 -8.27 -10.99
C LEU A 202 -2.14 -9.27 -11.94
N VAL A 203 -1.44 -10.38 -12.16
CA VAL A 203 -1.89 -11.48 -13.03
C VAL A 203 -2.00 -12.77 -12.22
N VAL A 204 -3.19 -13.36 -12.18
CA VAL A 204 -3.48 -14.62 -11.50
C VAL A 204 -4.04 -15.62 -12.51
N ASN A 205 -3.35 -16.71 -12.74
CA ASN A 205 -3.75 -17.75 -13.72
C ASN A 205 -4.08 -17.17 -15.11
N GLY A 206 -3.30 -16.19 -15.57
CA GLY A 206 -3.53 -15.52 -16.84
C GLY A 206 -4.66 -14.49 -16.86
N TRP A 207 -5.22 -14.17 -15.68
CA TRP A 207 -6.26 -13.18 -15.52
C TRP A 207 -5.71 -11.94 -14.81
N LYS A 208 -5.94 -10.77 -15.34
CA LYS A 208 -5.61 -9.53 -14.66
C LYS A 208 -6.64 -9.21 -13.59
N MET A 209 -6.19 -8.78 -12.41
CA MET A 209 -7.07 -8.36 -11.33
C MET A 209 -7.72 -7.00 -11.66
N ASN A 210 -8.81 -6.70 -11.00
CA ASN A 210 -9.55 -5.45 -11.20
C ASN A 210 -8.69 -4.23 -10.80
N GLU A 211 -8.99 -3.04 -11.37
CA GLU A 211 -8.29 -1.76 -11.11
C GLU A 211 -8.15 -1.39 -9.63
N SER A 212 -9.09 -1.79 -8.78
CA SER A 212 -8.99 -1.56 -7.33
C SER A 212 -7.74 -2.18 -6.68
N THR A 213 -7.00 -2.99 -7.44
CA THR A 213 -5.80 -3.69 -6.97
C THR A 213 -4.51 -3.11 -7.53
N ASP A 214 -4.52 -2.02 -8.28
CA ASP A 214 -3.32 -1.43 -8.89
C ASP A 214 -2.27 -1.07 -7.84
N TYR A 215 -2.71 -0.48 -6.73
CA TYR A 215 -1.81 -0.16 -5.63
C TYR A 215 -1.09 -1.40 -5.07
N TRP A 216 -1.69 -2.57 -5.12
CA TRP A 216 -1.03 -3.81 -4.70
C TRP A 216 0.06 -4.22 -5.68
N ALA A 217 -0.17 -4.05 -6.98
CA ALA A 217 0.85 -4.31 -7.99
C ALA A 217 2.05 -3.38 -7.82
N ASP A 218 1.83 -2.07 -7.60
CA ASP A 218 2.87 -1.09 -7.31
C ASP A 218 3.72 -1.50 -6.11
N GLN A 219 3.05 -1.91 -5.04
CA GLN A 219 3.69 -2.32 -3.79
C GLN A 219 4.55 -3.56 -3.98
N LEU A 220 3.99 -4.61 -4.57
CA LEU A 220 4.66 -5.90 -4.73
C LEU A 220 5.81 -5.84 -5.74
N ALA A 221 5.65 -5.12 -6.86
CA ALA A 221 6.74 -4.91 -7.81
C ALA A 221 7.90 -4.13 -7.17
N THR A 222 7.60 -3.06 -6.43
CA THR A 222 8.62 -2.29 -5.72
C THR A 222 9.38 -3.15 -4.71
N TYR A 223 8.69 -4.04 -4.01
CA TYR A 223 9.33 -4.96 -3.07
C TYR A 223 10.25 -5.95 -3.79
N ALA A 224 9.80 -6.51 -4.91
CA ALA A 224 10.63 -7.42 -5.71
C ALA A 224 11.90 -6.73 -6.21
N TRP A 225 11.79 -5.53 -6.76
CA TRP A 225 12.96 -4.77 -7.21
C TRP A 225 13.91 -4.46 -6.07
N ALA A 226 13.41 -4.06 -4.91
CA ALA A 226 14.22 -3.80 -3.74
C ALA A 226 14.89 -5.07 -3.19
N LEU A 227 14.35 -6.26 -3.48
CA LEU A 227 14.96 -7.56 -3.16
C LEU A 227 15.97 -8.04 -4.21
N GLY A 228 16.17 -7.29 -5.29
CA GLY A 228 17.17 -7.56 -6.31
C GLY A 228 16.63 -8.14 -7.63
N HIS A 229 15.30 -8.25 -7.78
CA HIS A 229 14.72 -8.59 -9.08
C HIS A 229 14.84 -7.42 -10.05
N TRP A 230 15.09 -7.71 -11.31
CA TRP A 230 15.12 -6.69 -12.36
C TRP A 230 13.70 -6.29 -12.80
N VAL A 231 13.55 -5.11 -13.34
CA VAL A 231 12.27 -4.58 -13.83
C VAL A 231 11.78 -5.43 -15.00
N GLY A 232 10.53 -5.89 -14.91
CA GLY A 232 9.94 -6.82 -15.88
C GLY A 232 10.16 -8.30 -15.54
N CYS A 233 10.83 -8.62 -14.43
CA CYS A 233 10.99 -9.98 -13.95
C CYS A 233 9.66 -10.57 -13.47
N GLU A 234 9.36 -11.79 -13.90
CA GLU A 234 8.14 -12.54 -13.54
C GLU A 234 8.46 -13.90 -12.90
N ASP A 235 9.71 -14.13 -12.45
CA ASP A 235 10.19 -15.39 -11.88
C ASP A 235 10.02 -15.49 -10.36
N TRP A 236 9.32 -14.54 -9.75
CA TRP A 236 8.94 -14.52 -8.35
C TRP A 236 7.41 -14.54 -8.19
N VAL A 237 6.92 -14.85 -7.02
CA VAL A 237 5.49 -14.96 -6.73
C VAL A 237 5.07 -13.88 -5.74
N ALA A 238 4.08 -13.08 -6.13
CA ALA A 238 3.32 -12.27 -5.22
C ALA A 238 2.18 -13.12 -4.62
N ARG A 239 2.24 -13.36 -3.31
CA ARG A 239 1.18 -14.06 -2.59
C ARG A 239 0.37 -13.03 -1.81
N ILE A 240 -0.89 -12.86 -2.17
CA ILE A 240 -1.81 -11.97 -1.48
C ILE A 240 -2.81 -12.81 -0.68
N GLU A 241 -2.77 -12.64 0.62
CA GLU A 241 -3.73 -13.21 1.55
C GLU A 241 -4.84 -12.19 1.79
N GLN A 242 -5.92 -12.29 1.05
CA GLN A 242 -7.02 -11.35 1.16
C GLN A 242 -8.08 -11.85 2.14
N ILE A 243 -8.31 -11.08 3.18
CA ILE A 243 -9.31 -11.34 4.20
C ILE A 243 -10.40 -10.27 4.11
N ALA A 244 -11.62 -10.69 3.86
CA ALA A 244 -12.76 -9.79 3.73
C ALA A 244 -13.86 -10.15 4.73
N VAL A 245 -14.26 -9.15 5.51
CA VAL A 245 -15.36 -9.28 6.46
C VAL A 245 -16.63 -8.69 5.88
N ARG A 246 -17.73 -9.38 6.09
CA ARG A 246 -19.06 -8.83 5.86
C ARG A 246 -19.82 -8.82 7.20
N PRO A 247 -20.42 -7.71 7.60
CA PRO A 247 -21.19 -7.66 8.84
C PRO A 247 -22.22 -8.82 8.91
N GLY A 248 -22.20 -9.55 10.02
CA GLY A 248 -23.11 -10.69 10.23
C GLY A 248 -22.75 -11.99 9.50
N TYR A 249 -21.57 -12.05 8.82
CA TYR A 249 -21.11 -13.26 8.13
C TYR A 249 -19.68 -13.61 8.54
N ARG A 250 -19.30 -14.88 8.31
CA ARG A 250 -17.91 -15.30 8.46
C ARG A 250 -17.02 -14.58 7.45
N ALA A 251 -15.80 -14.29 7.85
CA ALA A 251 -14.79 -13.75 6.94
C ALA A 251 -14.55 -14.71 5.78
N LYS A 252 -14.31 -14.14 4.61
CA LYS A 252 -13.83 -14.88 3.45
C LYS A 252 -12.34 -14.66 3.32
N CYS A 253 -11.59 -15.75 3.32
CA CYS A 253 -10.16 -15.73 3.07
C CYS A 253 -9.89 -16.29 1.68
N VAL A 254 -9.16 -15.57 0.87
CA VAL A 254 -8.74 -16.00 -0.46
C VAL A 254 -7.26 -15.75 -0.63
N VAL A 255 -6.56 -16.77 -1.08
CA VAL A 255 -5.13 -16.69 -1.40
C VAL A 255 -4.99 -16.51 -2.90
N HIS A 256 -4.33 -15.42 -3.28
CA HIS A 256 -3.98 -15.14 -4.66
C HIS A 256 -2.48 -15.37 -4.84
N GLN A 257 -2.11 -16.30 -5.70
CA GLN A 257 -0.75 -16.41 -6.20
C GLN A 257 -0.70 -15.67 -7.54
N SER A 258 0.03 -14.61 -7.60
CA SER A 258 0.07 -13.69 -8.74
C SER A 258 1.49 -13.39 -9.16
N THR A 259 1.64 -12.93 -10.38
CA THR A 259 2.82 -12.22 -10.86
C THR A 259 2.45 -10.76 -11.12
N VAL A 260 3.44 -9.90 -11.30
CA VAL A 260 3.21 -8.54 -11.81
C VAL A 260 3.65 -8.49 -13.25
N ASP A 261 2.72 -8.09 -14.11
CA ASP A 261 2.89 -8.00 -15.57
C ASP A 261 4.13 -7.17 -15.94
N CYS A 262 4.94 -7.68 -16.88
CA CYS A 262 6.19 -7.05 -17.29
C CYS A 262 5.99 -5.62 -17.81
N ASP A 263 5.01 -5.39 -18.69
CA ASP A 263 4.74 -4.06 -19.24
C ASP A 263 4.25 -3.10 -18.15
N TYR A 264 3.49 -3.62 -17.19
CA TYR A 264 3.08 -2.84 -16.02
C TYR A 264 4.28 -2.39 -15.19
N GLN A 265 5.23 -3.28 -14.94
CA GLN A 265 6.44 -2.95 -14.19
C GLN A 265 7.25 -1.82 -14.86
N HIS A 266 7.38 -1.84 -16.19
CA HIS A 266 8.07 -0.77 -16.91
C HIS A 266 7.32 0.56 -16.77
N ARG A 267 6.01 0.59 -16.96
CA ARG A 267 5.21 1.81 -16.75
C ARG A 267 5.28 2.30 -15.30
N LEU A 268 5.34 1.41 -14.33
CA LEU A 268 5.51 1.78 -12.93
C LEU A 268 6.88 2.45 -12.70
N LEU A 269 7.93 1.94 -13.31
CA LEU A 269 9.25 2.58 -13.23
C LEU A 269 9.22 4.00 -13.83
N ASP A 270 8.58 4.18 -14.99
CA ASP A 270 8.42 5.50 -15.61
C ASP A 270 7.70 6.48 -14.65
N ARG A 271 6.65 6.03 -13.97
CA ARG A 271 5.91 6.82 -12.95
C ARG A 271 6.82 7.20 -11.77
N TYR A 272 7.64 6.28 -11.29
CA TYR A 272 8.64 6.56 -10.25
C TYR A 272 9.68 7.58 -10.70
N GLN A 273 10.21 7.44 -11.92
CA GLN A 273 11.20 8.36 -12.48
C GLN A 273 10.61 9.76 -12.63
N GLU A 274 9.36 9.87 -13.09
CA GLU A 274 8.66 11.14 -13.21
C GLU A 274 8.48 11.81 -11.83
N CYS A 275 8.03 11.09 -10.83
CA CYS A 275 7.92 11.59 -9.46
C CYS A 275 9.29 12.01 -8.90
N TRP A 276 10.32 11.20 -9.12
CA TRP A 276 11.66 11.52 -8.63
C TRP A 276 12.25 12.76 -9.31
N ASN A 277 12.06 12.91 -10.61
CA ASN A 277 12.45 14.09 -11.35
C ASN A 277 11.75 15.37 -10.83
N ALA A 278 10.46 15.25 -10.45
CA ALA A 278 9.72 16.34 -9.82
C ALA A 278 10.34 16.74 -8.45
N VAL A 279 10.77 15.76 -7.67
CA VAL A 279 11.47 15.96 -6.39
C VAL A 279 12.83 16.62 -6.62
N GLU A 280 13.64 16.09 -7.55
CA GLU A 280 14.99 16.60 -7.85
C GLU A 280 14.96 18.04 -8.36
N SER A 281 13.99 18.37 -9.21
CA SER A 281 13.82 19.71 -9.78
C SER A 281 13.08 20.68 -8.86
N ASN A 282 12.58 20.22 -7.71
CA ASN A 282 11.67 20.96 -6.83
C ASN A 282 10.41 21.47 -7.57
N HIS A 283 9.90 20.68 -8.50
CA HIS A 283 8.73 20.97 -9.33
C HIS A 283 7.66 19.89 -9.15
N ILE A 284 6.98 19.93 -8.01
CA ILE A 284 6.09 18.87 -7.55
C ILE A 284 4.77 18.84 -8.33
N TRP A 285 4.30 19.98 -8.79
CA TRP A 285 3.03 20.12 -9.52
C TRP A 285 3.26 20.18 -11.02
N LYS A 286 2.94 19.11 -11.73
CA LYS A 286 3.17 18.97 -13.19
C LYS A 286 2.45 20.04 -14.02
N SER A 287 1.28 20.50 -13.57
CA SER A 287 0.43 21.45 -14.29
C SER A 287 0.81 22.93 -14.08
N LEU A 288 1.70 23.21 -13.15
CA LEU A 288 2.13 24.55 -12.82
C LEU A 288 3.48 24.86 -13.47
N SER A 289 3.79 26.13 -13.70
CA SER A 289 5.17 26.56 -13.98
C SER A 289 6.05 26.33 -12.76
N LYS A 290 7.36 26.45 -12.93
CA LYS A 290 8.30 26.28 -11.81
C LYS A 290 8.10 27.36 -10.73
N GLU A 291 7.84 28.57 -11.14
CA GLU A 291 7.57 29.74 -10.28
C GLU A 291 6.27 29.54 -9.50
N GLU A 292 5.21 29.13 -10.19
CA GLU A 292 3.92 28.81 -9.56
C GLU A 292 4.05 27.63 -8.59
N SER A 293 4.85 26.61 -8.92
CA SER A 293 5.13 25.48 -8.05
C SER A 293 5.80 25.92 -6.74
N VAL A 294 6.77 26.82 -6.81
CA VAL A 294 7.39 27.39 -5.62
C VAL A 294 6.38 28.18 -4.80
N ALA A 295 5.62 29.09 -5.44
CA ALA A 295 4.60 29.87 -4.76
C ALA A 295 3.52 29.00 -4.09
N ARG A 296 3.11 27.91 -4.73
CA ARG A 296 2.19 26.92 -4.14
C ARG A 296 2.78 26.29 -2.88
N GLY A 297 4.04 25.87 -2.91
CA GLY A 297 4.73 25.32 -1.76
C GLY A 297 4.80 26.30 -0.58
N ASP A 298 5.14 27.57 -0.86
CA ASP A 298 5.21 28.64 0.14
C ASP A 298 3.84 28.90 0.79
N MET A 299 2.78 28.90 -0.01
CA MET A 299 1.40 29.05 0.48
C MET A 299 1.01 27.91 1.41
N LEU A 300 1.27 26.67 1.01
CA LEU A 300 0.96 25.48 1.81
C LEU A 300 1.77 25.47 3.12
N TYR A 301 3.05 25.82 3.07
CA TYR A 301 3.88 25.96 4.27
C TYR A 301 3.31 27.01 5.22
N THR A 302 2.97 28.18 4.71
CA THR A 302 2.40 29.28 5.52
C THR A 302 1.10 28.85 6.18
N ARG A 303 0.21 28.17 5.43
CA ARG A 303 -1.06 27.66 5.96
C ARG A 303 -0.85 26.62 7.06
N LEU A 304 0.13 25.71 6.88
CA LEU A 304 0.47 24.71 7.91
C LEU A 304 0.99 25.34 9.22
N MET A 305 1.66 26.50 9.11
CA MET A 305 2.24 27.19 10.27
C MET A 305 1.29 28.17 10.96
N MET A 306 0.12 28.43 10.35
CA MET A 306 -0.89 29.28 11.00
C MET A 306 -1.67 28.47 12.06
N PRO A 307 -1.92 29.03 13.25
CA PRO A 307 -2.80 28.41 14.23
C PRO A 307 -4.22 28.22 13.66
N ASP A 308 -4.86 27.12 14.00
CA ASP A 308 -6.23 26.79 13.52
C ASP A 308 -7.28 27.86 13.83
N ASP A 309 -7.08 28.67 14.86
CA ASP A 309 -7.97 29.77 15.26
C ASP A 309 -8.12 30.88 14.21
N LEU A 310 -7.18 31.00 13.25
CA LEU A 310 -7.27 31.97 12.17
C LEU A 310 -7.91 31.41 10.89
N SER A 311 -8.00 30.08 10.75
CA SER A 311 -8.63 29.44 9.60
C SER A 311 -10.15 29.59 9.59
N SER A 312 -10.78 29.79 10.75
CA SER A 312 -12.22 30.06 10.89
C SER A 312 -12.60 31.49 10.53
N LEU A 313 -11.68 32.43 10.55
CA LEU A 313 -11.93 33.84 10.20
C LEU A 313 -11.84 34.09 8.69
N SER A 314 -11.20 33.22 7.92
CA SER A 314 -11.07 33.37 6.45
C SER A 314 -12.25 32.78 5.65
N ALA A 315 -13.13 32.02 6.29
CA ALA A 315 -14.30 31.38 5.65
C ALA A 315 -15.55 32.26 5.61
N GLY A 316 -15.50 33.50 6.11
CA GLY A 316 -16.66 34.37 6.25
C GLY A 316 -16.43 35.82 5.86
N GLY A 317 -15.74 36.09 4.78
CA GLY A 317 -15.62 37.46 4.27
C GLY A 317 -15.00 37.52 2.89
N ASP A 318 -15.80 37.87 1.90
CA ASP A 318 -15.33 38.36 0.60
C ASP A 318 -14.50 39.63 0.84
N PHE A 319 -13.21 39.47 1.12
CA PHE A 319 -12.26 40.56 1.01
C PHE A 319 -11.79 40.62 -0.44
N GLU A 320 -12.52 41.37 -1.28
CA GLU A 320 -11.97 41.92 -2.51
C GLU A 320 -10.76 42.81 -2.15
N VAL A 321 -9.58 42.26 -2.28
CA VAL A 321 -8.36 43.07 -2.23
C VAL A 321 -8.27 43.80 -3.58
N ASN A 322 -8.67 45.07 -3.58
CA ASN A 322 -8.53 45.97 -4.72
C ASN A 322 -7.03 46.29 -4.92
N TRP A 323 -6.39 45.64 -5.88
CA TRP A 323 -4.99 45.82 -6.26
C TRP A 323 -4.71 47.03 -7.18
N ASN A 324 -5.65 47.96 -7.29
CA ASN A 324 -5.45 49.18 -8.05
C ASN A 324 -5.04 50.31 -7.12
N GLY A 325 -3.78 50.38 -6.77
CA GLY A 325 -3.24 51.53 -6.06
C GLY A 325 -1.99 51.24 -5.25
N LEU A 326 -0.89 50.94 -5.93
CA LEU A 326 0.47 51.35 -5.54
C LEU A 326 1.39 51.18 -6.74
#